data_448a3a36fb5279c60999b311d30ec904
#
_entry.id   448a3a36fb5279c60999b311d30ec904
#
_cell.length_a   1.000
_cell.length_b   1.000
_cell.length_c   1.000
_cell.angle_alpha   90.00
_cell.angle_beta   90.00
_cell.angle_gamma   90.00
#
_symmetry.space_group_name_H-M   'P 1'
#
loop_
_entity.id
_entity.type
_entity.pdbx_description
1 polymer ?
#
loop_
_entity_poly.entity_id
_entity_poly.type
_entity_poly.pdbx_seq_one_letter_code
_entity_poly.pdbx_strand_id
1 'polypeptide(L)'
;MIHVSIPDISNSLTILPFPVNAPTDIVENQGICLFIPLLFGEKPWYTFIGMWYSHKQEGGFFVLEFSKLSAPSLKELFIQQLQGMILTGRLSVGAKLPPERELARQMQVSRAVVNGGVTELAQQGFLEVRPRQGTFVADYRRKGNLRTLIAIMEYAGGVLGNDEVRSILEVRRALEHLAVQRAIAQAGDEAMERLGEIVQALGQAQTHAEAAETAFLFQHELALASGNSILPLFYYSFKAPVITLWMRFCQLYGIDALYNNTQTLYGYLARRDGAGAAQWIDTYLEKAISGGQQIYKDPPPAGPEEEPWGQRA
;
A
#
# COMPACT_ATOMS: atom_id res chain seq x y z
N MET A 1 26.92 36.55 -1.05
CA MET A 1 25.61 37.02 -1.53
C MET A 1 25.64 36.91 -3.05
N ILE A 2 24.99 35.90 -3.61
CA ILE A 2 24.93 35.72 -5.07
C ILE A 2 23.51 36.10 -5.51
N HIS A 3 23.40 37.07 -6.39
CA HIS A 3 22.13 37.56 -6.93
C HIS A 3 21.86 36.80 -8.24
N VAL A 4 20.80 35.98 -8.28
CA VAL A 4 20.35 35.34 -9.52
C VAL A 4 19.04 35.99 -9.93
N SER A 5 19.06 36.71 -11.06
CA SER A 5 17.84 37.26 -11.68
C SER A 5 17.20 36.21 -12.56
N ILE A 6 15.98 35.85 -12.25
CA ILE A 6 15.12 35.00 -13.10
C ILE A 6 14.16 35.95 -13.82
N PRO A 7 14.12 35.97 -15.15
CA PRO A 7 13.16 36.78 -15.89
C PRO A 7 11.74 36.24 -15.63
N ASP A 8 10.80 37.13 -15.34
CA ASP A 8 9.35 36.90 -15.15
C ASP A 8 8.82 36.46 -13.78
N ILE A 9 9.57 36.58 -12.70
CA ILE A 9 9.00 36.48 -11.36
C ILE A 9 9.36 37.74 -10.58
N SER A 10 8.36 38.53 -10.21
CA SER A 10 8.54 39.84 -9.53
C SER A 10 8.95 39.73 -8.04
N ASN A 11 9.56 38.63 -7.61
CA ASN A 11 10.05 38.45 -6.24
C ASN A 11 11.52 38.07 -6.25
N SER A 12 12.34 38.88 -5.55
CA SER A 12 13.75 38.64 -5.34
C SER A 12 14.01 37.48 -4.40
N LEU A 13 14.80 36.49 -4.84
CA LEU A 13 15.25 35.36 -4.03
C LEU A 13 16.41 35.80 -3.13
N THR A 14 16.23 35.77 -1.82
CA THR A 14 17.31 36.03 -0.86
C THR A 14 17.88 34.69 -0.37
N ILE A 15 19.13 34.42 -0.67
CA ILE A 15 19.86 33.22 -0.20
C ILE A 15 20.47 33.57 1.16
N LEU A 16 19.99 32.89 2.23
CA LEU A 16 20.55 33.01 3.57
C LEU A 16 21.69 32.01 3.78
N PRO A 17 22.76 32.37 4.52
CA PRO A 17 23.83 31.43 4.84
C PRO A 17 23.33 30.31 5.80
N PHE A 18 23.96 29.15 5.68
CA PHE A 18 23.67 27.95 6.47
C PHE A 18 23.62 28.21 7.98
N PRO A 19 22.69 27.62 8.74
CA PRO A 19 22.74 27.68 10.20
C PRO A 19 23.94 26.88 10.73
N VAL A 20 24.63 27.44 11.71
CA VAL A 20 25.93 27.01 12.28
C VAL A 20 25.88 25.62 12.99
N ASN A 21 24.71 24.97 13.07
CA ASN A 21 24.51 23.70 13.78
C ASN A 21 23.88 22.59 12.89
N ALA A 22 24.24 22.49 11.62
CA ALA A 22 23.84 21.35 10.79
C ALA A 22 24.73 20.12 11.12
N PRO A 23 24.17 18.87 11.12
CA PRO A 23 24.97 17.66 11.32
C PRO A 23 26.11 17.55 10.31
N THR A 24 27.29 17.18 10.75
CA THR A 24 28.55 17.14 9.98
C THR A 24 28.55 16.15 8.81
N ASP A 25 27.60 15.21 8.74
CA ASP A 25 27.57 14.16 7.72
C ASP A 25 27.07 14.64 6.34
N ILE A 26 26.62 15.89 6.23
CA ILE A 26 26.13 16.49 4.97
C ILE A 26 27.26 17.20 4.18
N VAL A 27 28.45 17.34 4.75
CA VAL A 27 29.51 18.21 4.18
C VAL A 27 30.44 17.49 3.20
N GLU A 28 30.46 16.17 3.12
CA GLU A 28 31.39 15.43 2.24
C GLU A 28 30.96 15.27 0.79
N ASN A 29 29.72 15.57 0.44
CA ASN A 29 29.28 15.57 -0.97
C ASN A 29 28.84 16.98 -1.37
N GLN A 30 29.55 17.58 -2.29
CA GLN A 30 29.32 18.94 -2.83
C GLN A 30 27.94 19.10 -3.48
N GLY A 31 26.90 19.18 -2.67
CA GLY A 31 25.53 19.44 -3.09
C GLY A 31 25.04 20.80 -2.59
N ILE A 32 24.38 21.58 -3.43
CA ILE A 32 23.72 22.83 -3.06
C ILE A 32 22.28 22.52 -2.67
N CYS A 33 21.90 22.78 -1.40
CA CYS A 33 20.52 22.70 -0.96
C CYS A 33 19.81 24.04 -1.17
N LEU A 34 18.76 24.06 -1.97
CA LEU A 34 17.88 25.22 -2.15
C LEU A 34 16.63 25.05 -1.26
N PHE A 35 16.42 25.98 -0.32
CA PHE A 35 15.18 26.07 0.45
C PHE A 35 14.25 27.08 -0.22
N ILE A 36 13.08 26.65 -0.65
CA ILE A 36 12.03 27.53 -1.17
C ILE A 36 10.94 27.64 -0.10
N PRO A 37 10.76 28.81 0.55
CA PRO A 37 9.63 29.01 1.45
C PRO A 37 8.35 29.25 0.63
N LEU A 38 7.38 28.37 0.76
CA LEU A 38 6.03 28.59 0.26
C LEU A 38 5.17 29.16 1.39
N LEU A 39 4.76 30.41 1.24
CA LEU A 39 3.82 31.07 2.17
C LEU A 39 2.39 30.71 1.77
N PHE A 40 1.75 29.83 2.55
CA PHE A 40 0.30 29.63 2.53
C PHE A 40 -0.24 29.82 3.95
N GLY A 41 -0.89 30.95 4.20
CA GLY A 41 -1.51 31.28 5.49
C GLY A 41 -0.51 31.67 6.60
N GLU A 42 -0.99 31.86 7.81
CA GLU A 42 -0.25 32.41 8.96
C GLU A 42 0.83 31.52 9.60
N LYS A 43 1.16 30.34 9.01
CA LYS A 43 2.25 29.47 9.48
C LYS A 43 3.14 29.03 8.31
N PRO A 44 4.47 29.18 8.41
CA PRO A 44 5.38 28.71 7.37
C PRO A 44 5.51 27.18 7.41
N TRP A 45 5.15 26.52 6.30
CA TRP A 45 5.47 25.10 6.06
C TRP A 45 6.70 25.01 5.17
N TYR A 46 7.67 24.23 5.57
CA TYR A 46 8.87 23.98 4.79
C TYR A 46 8.76 22.63 4.10
N THR A 47 8.76 22.62 2.77
CA THR A 47 8.84 21.38 2.01
C THR A 47 10.29 21.18 1.59
N PHE A 48 10.88 20.05 1.98
CA PHE A 48 12.23 19.66 1.60
C PHE A 48 12.19 19.09 0.18
N ILE A 49 12.65 19.87 -0.81
CA ILE A 49 12.92 19.37 -2.16
C ILE A 49 14.41 19.12 -2.25
N GLY A 50 14.82 17.88 -1.97
CA GLY A 50 16.19 17.44 -2.15
C GLY A 50 16.54 17.34 -3.63
N MET A 51 17.36 18.27 -4.13
CA MET A 51 17.91 18.19 -5.47
C MET A 51 19.38 17.75 -5.34
N TRP A 52 19.67 16.53 -5.73
CA TRP A 52 21.04 16.04 -5.81
C TRP A 52 21.72 16.60 -7.05
N TYR A 53 22.80 17.33 -6.84
CA TYR A 53 23.64 17.87 -7.91
C TYR A 53 24.92 17.05 -7.97
N SER A 54 25.06 16.22 -9.00
CA SER A 54 26.33 15.53 -9.31
C SER A 54 27.07 16.36 -10.34
N HIS A 55 28.17 16.95 -9.94
CA HIS A 55 29.06 17.68 -10.87
C HIS A 55 29.98 16.68 -11.58
N LYS A 56 29.57 16.23 -12.78
CA LYS A 56 30.51 15.66 -13.77
C LYS A 56 30.93 16.79 -14.71
N GLN A 57 32.16 17.18 -14.58
CA GLN A 57 32.78 18.12 -15.52
C GLN A 57 32.96 17.41 -16.87
N GLU A 58 32.07 17.71 -17.81
CA GLU A 58 32.31 17.68 -19.27
C GLU A 58 31.01 18.14 -19.91
N GLY A 59 31.06 19.22 -20.70
CA GLY A 59 30.07 19.91 -21.52
C GLY A 59 28.74 19.17 -21.85
N GLY A 60 27.87 18.95 -20.88
CA GLY A 60 26.63 18.27 -21.05
C GLY A 60 25.43 19.10 -20.59
N PHE A 61 24.41 19.15 -21.39
CA PHE A 61 23.09 19.69 -21.08
C PHE A 61 22.58 19.11 -19.75
N PHE A 62 22.02 19.95 -18.88
CA PHE A 62 21.32 19.52 -17.68
C PHE A 62 20.09 18.72 -18.06
N VAL A 63 20.12 17.41 -17.83
CA VAL A 63 18.92 16.57 -17.92
C VAL A 63 18.24 16.64 -16.55
N LEU A 64 17.18 17.44 -16.46
CA LEU A 64 16.28 17.40 -15.31
C LEU A 64 15.43 16.13 -15.43
N GLU A 65 15.69 15.13 -14.60
CA GLU A 65 14.82 13.97 -14.48
C GLU A 65 13.60 14.35 -13.63
N PHE A 66 12.45 14.46 -14.30
CA PHE A 66 11.17 14.62 -13.64
C PHE A 66 10.58 13.24 -13.35
N SER A 67 10.26 12.97 -12.08
CA SER A 67 9.47 11.79 -11.74
C SER A 67 8.05 11.96 -12.31
N LYS A 68 7.53 10.89 -12.90
CA LYS A 68 6.16 10.87 -13.45
C LYS A 68 5.16 11.12 -12.32
N LEU A 69 4.41 12.22 -12.41
CA LEU A 69 3.28 12.47 -11.51
C LEU A 69 2.12 11.52 -11.90
N SER A 70 1.71 10.67 -10.97
CA SER A 70 0.57 9.79 -11.13
C SER A 70 -0.52 10.22 -10.16
N ALA A 71 -1.59 10.81 -10.67
CA ALA A 71 -2.81 11.07 -9.91
C ALA A 71 -3.87 10.01 -10.25
N PRO A 72 -4.72 9.61 -9.29
CA PRO A 72 -5.84 8.72 -9.57
C PRO A 72 -6.73 9.30 -10.65
N SER A 73 -7.20 8.46 -11.57
CA SER A 73 -8.17 8.86 -12.59
C SER A 73 -9.54 9.14 -11.94
N LEU A 74 -10.38 9.94 -12.60
CA LEU A 74 -11.77 10.17 -12.13
C LEU A 74 -12.57 8.87 -12.00
N LYS A 75 -12.26 7.84 -12.82
CA LYS A 75 -12.85 6.50 -12.69
C LYS A 75 -12.42 5.84 -11.38
N GLU A 76 -11.16 5.86 -11.04
CA GLU A 76 -10.63 5.30 -9.79
C GLU A 76 -11.21 6.00 -8.57
N LEU A 77 -11.28 7.33 -8.59
CA LEU A 77 -11.91 8.11 -7.51
C LEU A 77 -13.40 7.78 -7.36
N PHE A 78 -14.13 7.62 -8.47
CA PHE A 78 -15.52 7.19 -8.46
C PHE A 78 -15.67 5.80 -7.81
N ILE A 79 -14.82 4.84 -8.20
CA ILE A 79 -14.82 3.48 -7.65
C ILE A 79 -14.53 3.52 -6.14
N GLN A 80 -13.47 4.21 -5.72
CA GLN A 80 -13.08 4.32 -4.31
C GLN A 80 -14.19 4.94 -3.46
N GLN A 81 -14.85 5.98 -3.95
CA GLN A 81 -15.94 6.63 -3.21
C GLN A 81 -17.12 5.70 -3.01
N LEU A 82 -17.57 4.98 -4.06
CA LEU A 82 -18.68 4.03 -3.93
C LEU A 82 -18.31 2.81 -3.09
N GLN A 83 -17.11 2.26 -3.24
CA GLN A 83 -16.60 1.20 -2.36
C GLN A 83 -16.64 1.63 -0.89
N GLY A 84 -16.13 2.84 -0.61
CA GLY A 84 -16.16 3.40 0.74
C GLY A 84 -17.58 3.49 1.30
N MET A 85 -18.52 3.99 0.52
CA MET A 85 -19.93 4.08 0.96
C MET A 85 -20.56 2.71 1.21
N ILE A 86 -20.22 1.70 0.42
CA ILE A 86 -20.71 0.32 0.59
C ILE A 86 -20.07 -0.34 1.81
N LEU A 87 -18.74 -0.27 1.93
CA LEU A 87 -18.00 -0.93 3.01
C LEU A 87 -18.29 -0.31 4.39
N THR A 88 -18.51 1.00 4.45
CA THR A 88 -18.91 1.71 5.68
C THR A 88 -20.42 1.60 5.99
N GLY A 89 -21.20 0.95 5.13
CA GLY A 89 -22.64 0.77 5.32
C GLY A 89 -23.49 2.01 4.99
N ARG A 90 -22.90 3.11 4.50
CA ARG A 90 -23.67 4.29 4.03
C ARG A 90 -24.56 3.94 2.84
N LEU A 91 -24.14 2.99 2.00
CA LEU A 91 -24.96 2.34 0.99
C LEU A 91 -25.22 0.90 1.43
N SER A 92 -26.42 0.62 1.86
CA SER A 92 -26.81 -0.70 2.34
C SER A 92 -26.98 -1.71 1.19
N VAL A 93 -26.76 -2.99 1.48
CA VAL A 93 -27.04 -4.11 0.54
C VAL A 93 -28.47 -4.02 0.04
N GLY A 94 -28.67 -4.16 -1.27
CA GLY A 94 -29.96 -4.04 -1.94
C GLY A 94 -30.40 -2.61 -2.25
N ALA A 95 -29.67 -1.58 -1.77
CA ALA A 95 -29.98 -0.19 -2.12
C ALA A 95 -29.84 0.03 -3.63
N LYS A 96 -30.81 0.74 -4.21
CA LYS A 96 -30.79 1.13 -5.62
C LYS A 96 -30.00 2.41 -5.80
N LEU A 97 -29.00 2.39 -6.70
CA LEU A 97 -28.27 3.59 -7.06
C LEU A 97 -29.11 4.53 -7.94
N PRO A 98 -28.86 5.84 -7.89
CA PRO A 98 -29.40 6.78 -8.85
C PRO A 98 -29.02 6.37 -10.30
N PRO A 99 -29.81 6.77 -11.31
CA PRO A 99 -29.46 6.52 -12.71
C PRO A 99 -28.08 7.12 -13.04
N GLU A 100 -27.31 6.48 -13.92
CA GLU A 100 -25.94 6.91 -14.30
C GLU A 100 -25.88 8.40 -14.72
N ARG A 101 -26.93 8.92 -15.39
CA ARG A 101 -27.02 10.34 -15.75
C ARG A 101 -27.03 11.23 -14.51
N GLU A 102 -27.73 10.81 -13.49
CA GLU A 102 -27.85 11.56 -12.24
C GLU A 102 -26.56 11.47 -11.42
N LEU A 103 -25.95 10.29 -11.33
CA LEU A 103 -24.64 10.12 -10.71
C LEU A 103 -23.57 10.98 -11.38
N ALA A 104 -23.55 11.01 -12.73
CA ALA A 104 -22.63 11.84 -13.50
C ALA A 104 -22.81 13.34 -13.19
N ARG A 105 -24.06 13.79 -13.04
CA ARG A 105 -24.38 15.18 -12.69
C ARG A 105 -23.95 15.51 -11.27
N GLN A 106 -24.28 14.65 -10.29
CA GLN A 106 -23.98 14.89 -8.87
C GLN A 106 -22.47 14.89 -8.61
N MET A 107 -21.72 13.94 -9.24
CA MET A 107 -20.28 13.82 -9.06
C MET A 107 -19.46 14.66 -10.03
N GLN A 108 -20.11 15.44 -10.89
CA GLN A 108 -19.48 16.32 -11.92
C GLN A 108 -18.45 15.57 -12.79
N VAL A 109 -18.78 14.35 -13.19
CA VAL A 109 -17.97 13.51 -14.08
C VAL A 109 -18.74 13.15 -15.35
N SER A 110 -18.01 12.63 -16.36
CA SER A 110 -18.66 12.16 -17.59
C SER A 110 -19.45 10.87 -17.34
N ARG A 111 -20.50 10.63 -18.16
CA ARG A 111 -21.24 9.35 -18.13
C ARG A 111 -20.34 8.15 -18.43
N ALA A 112 -19.30 8.32 -19.25
CA ALA A 112 -18.33 7.27 -19.53
C ALA A 112 -17.55 6.86 -18.27
N VAL A 113 -17.18 7.80 -17.40
CA VAL A 113 -16.55 7.55 -16.10
C VAL A 113 -17.49 6.74 -15.21
N VAL A 114 -18.76 7.16 -15.08
CA VAL A 114 -19.76 6.47 -14.27
C VAL A 114 -19.99 5.04 -14.79
N ASN A 115 -20.24 4.88 -16.08
CA ASN A 115 -20.48 3.56 -16.68
C ASN A 115 -19.27 2.63 -16.51
N GLY A 116 -18.05 3.12 -16.75
CA GLY A 116 -16.82 2.37 -16.52
C GLY A 116 -16.63 1.98 -15.06
N GLY A 117 -16.94 2.87 -14.12
CA GLY A 117 -16.87 2.60 -12.68
C GLY A 117 -17.94 1.61 -12.20
N VAL A 118 -19.19 1.75 -12.66
CA VAL A 118 -20.27 0.80 -12.35
C VAL A 118 -19.96 -0.59 -12.90
N THR A 119 -19.42 -0.67 -14.12
CA THR A 119 -19.00 -1.95 -14.72
C THR A 119 -17.91 -2.63 -13.88
N GLU A 120 -16.91 -1.88 -13.46
CA GLU A 120 -15.82 -2.39 -12.63
C GLU A 120 -16.32 -2.86 -11.27
N LEU A 121 -17.14 -2.05 -10.59
CA LEU A 121 -17.73 -2.41 -9.29
C LEU A 121 -18.67 -3.64 -9.39
N ALA A 122 -19.34 -3.82 -10.53
CA ALA A 122 -20.12 -5.02 -10.78
C ALA A 122 -19.22 -6.27 -10.98
N GLN A 123 -18.09 -6.13 -11.69
CA GLN A 123 -17.10 -7.20 -11.83
C GLN A 123 -16.43 -7.55 -10.49
N GLN A 124 -16.24 -6.56 -9.63
CA GLN A 124 -15.74 -6.73 -8.26
C GLN A 124 -16.81 -7.27 -7.31
N GLY A 125 -18.06 -7.44 -7.74
CA GLY A 125 -19.14 -8.00 -6.94
C GLY A 125 -19.77 -7.05 -5.93
N PHE A 126 -19.46 -5.75 -5.96
CA PHE A 126 -20.09 -4.74 -5.10
C PHE A 126 -21.43 -4.25 -5.63
N LEU A 127 -21.62 -4.28 -6.95
CA LEU A 127 -22.86 -3.86 -7.59
C LEU A 127 -23.46 -5.00 -8.43
N GLU A 128 -24.79 -4.95 -8.58
CA GLU A 128 -25.57 -5.82 -9.46
C GLU A 128 -26.36 -4.95 -10.43
N VAL A 129 -26.04 -5.07 -11.72
CA VAL A 129 -26.78 -4.37 -12.79
C VAL A 129 -27.93 -5.26 -13.23
N ARG A 130 -29.19 -4.84 -12.97
CA ARG A 130 -30.40 -5.55 -13.37
C ARG A 130 -31.02 -4.88 -14.60
N PRO A 131 -31.10 -5.59 -15.74
CA PRO A 131 -31.67 -5.01 -16.96
C PRO A 131 -33.05 -4.38 -16.72
N ARG A 132 -33.25 -3.16 -17.19
CA ARG A 132 -34.48 -2.36 -17.06
C ARG A 132 -34.87 -1.96 -15.63
N GLN A 133 -34.20 -2.47 -14.61
CA GLN A 133 -34.50 -2.18 -13.20
C GLN A 133 -33.51 -1.17 -12.60
N GLY A 134 -32.25 -1.17 -13.07
CA GLY A 134 -31.19 -0.27 -12.62
C GLY A 134 -30.05 -1.01 -11.93
N THR A 135 -29.20 -0.27 -11.24
CA THR A 135 -28.03 -0.76 -10.53
C THR A 135 -28.31 -0.79 -9.02
N PHE A 136 -27.94 -1.88 -8.38
CA PHE A 136 -28.19 -2.13 -6.96
C PHE A 136 -26.88 -2.50 -6.25
N VAL A 137 -26.79 -2.22 -4.96
CA VAL A 137 -25.69 -2.72 -4.11
C VAL A 137 -25.88 -4.22 -3.94
N ALA A 138 -24.87 -5.00 -4.35
CA ALA A 138 -24.89 -6.45 -4.22
C ALA A 138 -24.61 -6.90 -2.78
N ASP A 139 -25.11 -8.07 -2.40
CA ASP A 139 -24.64 -8.75 -1.20
C ASP A 139 -23.27 -9.38 -1.46
N TYR A 140 -22.23 -8.53 -1.40
CA TYR A 140 -20.87 -8.92 -1.71
C TYR A 140 -20.30 -9.97 -0.73
N ARG A 141 -20.86 -10.09 0.47
CA ARG A 141 -20.45 -11.13 1.44
C ARG A 141 -20.93 -12.52 1.02
N ARG A 142 -22.07 -12.59 0.33
CA ARG A 142 -22.65 -13.86 -0.16
C ARG A 142 -22.27 -14.20 -1.60
N LYS A 143 -22.08 -13.18 -2.44
CA LYS A 143 -21.88 -13.32 -3.90
C LYS A 143 -20.51 -12.82 -4.37
N GLY A 144 -19.68 -12.36 -3.46
CA GLY A 144 -18.34 -11.87 -3.77
C GLY A 144 -17.42 -12.95 -4.35
N ASN A 145 -16.40 -12.51 -5.03
CA ASN A 145 -15.38 -13.34 -5.65
C ASN A 145 -13.98 -12.87 -5.22
N LEU A 146 -12.93 -13.46 -5.79
CA LEU A 146 -11.55 -13.08 -5.48
C LEU A 146 -11.27 -11.59 -5.72
N ARG A 147 -11.87 -10.99 -6.76
CA ARG A 147 -11.74 -9.54 -7.04
C ARG A 147 -12.36 -8.69 -5.94
N THR A 148 -13.48 -9.15 -5.35
CA THR A 148 -14.10 -8.48 -4.20
C THR A 148 -13.13 -8.43 -3.03
N LEU A 149 -12.49 -9.55 -2.72
CA LEU A 149 -11.54 -9.63 -1.62
C LEU A 149 -10.31 -8.75 -1.85
N ILE A 150 -9.74 -8.79 -3.07
CA ILE A 150 -8.63 -7.90 -3.46
C ILE A 150 -9.04 -6.44 -3.30
N ALA A 151 -10.20 -6.06 -3.83
CA ALA A 151 -10.70 -4.69 -3.76
C ALA A 151 -10.97 -4.22 -2.32
N ILE A 152 -11.42 -5.11 -1.43
CA ILE A 152 -11.53 -4.82 0.02
C ILE A 152 -10.15 -4.55 0.61
N MET A 153 -9.16 -5.39 0.29
CA MET A 153 -7.80 -5.22 0.81
C MET A 153 -7.10 -3.95 0.26
N GLU A 154 -7.32 -3.60 -1.01
CA GLU A 154 -6.80 -2.38 -1.62
C GLU A 154 -7.45 -1.12 -1.06
N TYR A 155 -8.76 -1.17 -0.84
CA TYR A 155 -9.50 -0.09 -0.16
C TYR A 155 -8.97 0.15 1.26
N ALA A 156 -8.40 -0.87 1.88
CA ALA A 156 -7.76 -0.82 3.18
C ALA A 156 -6.53 0.09 3.28
N GLY A 157 -5.98 0.53 2.20
CA GLY A 157 -5.04 1.67 2.22
C GLY A 157 -5.66 2.90 2.86
N GLY A 158 -6.99 2.88 3.08
CA GLY A 158 -7.74 3.89 3.76
C GLY A 158 -8.33 3.46 5.11
N VAL A 159 -9.03 2.37 5.26
CA VAL A 159 -9.72 2.03 6.54
C VAL A 159 -10.28 0.60 6.52
N LEU A 160 -9.44 -0.45 6.59
CA LEU A 160 -9.96 -1.72 7.10
C LEU A 160 -10.15 -1.59 8.60
N GLY A 161 -11.32 -1.94 9.08
CA GLY A 161 -11.55 -2.09 10.51
C GLY A 161 -10.68 -3.20 11.11
N ASN A 162 -10.49 -3.19 12.41
CA ASN A 162 -9.69 -4.19 13.10
C ASN A 162 -10.19 -5.62 12.84
N ASP A 163 -11.49 -5.81 12.61
CA ASP A 163 -12.10 -7.12 12.37
C ASP A 163 -11.76 -7.67 10.98
N GLU A 164 -11.71 -6.83 9.96
CA GLU A 164 -11.31 -7.24 8.61
C GLU A 164 -9.82 -7.61 8.58
N VAL A 165 -8.95 -6.84 9.24
CA VAL A 165 -7.53 -7.17 9.35
C VAL A 165 -7.33 -8.48 10.08
N ARG A 166 -8.02 -8.67 11.21
CA ARG A 166 -7.99 -9.94 11.95
C ARG A 166 -8.35 -11.11 11.03
N SER A 167 -9.47 -10.99 10.31
CA SER A 167 -9.94 -12.03 9.40
C SER A 167 -8.93 -12.36 8.29
N ILE A 168 -8.27 -11.34 7.72
CA ILE A 168 -7.22 -11.53 6.72
C ILE A 168 -6.02 -12.27 7.33
N LEU A 169 -5.58 -11.89 8.53
CA LEU A 169 -4.44 -12.53 9.20
C LEU A 169 -4.75 -13.96 9.65
N GLU A 170 -5.99 -14.27 10.02
CA GLU A 170 -6.43 -15.62 10.32
C GLU A 170 -6.37 -16.53 9.07
N VAL A 171 -6.84 -16.03 7.92
CA VAL A 171 -6.72 -16.75 6.64
C VAL A 171 -5.25 -16.93 6.26
N ARG A 172 -4.44 -15.87 6.39
CA ARG A 172 -3.00 -15.95 6.15
C ARG A 172 -2.35 -17.02 7.03
N ARG A 173 -2.69 -17.10 8.32
CA ARG A 173 -2.19 -18.12 9.25
C ARG A 173 -2.42 -19.53 8.70
N ALA A 174 -3.65 -19.83 8.26
CA ALA A 174 -3.99 -21.13 7.72
C ALA A 174 -3.21 -21.48 6.45
N LEU A 175 -3.06 -20.53 5.53
CA LEU A 175 -2.32 -20.71 4.28
C LEU A 175 -0.82 -20.88 4.53
N GLU A 176 -0.26 -20.13 5.46
CA GLU A 176 1.17 -20.19 5.80
C GLU A 176 1.51 -21.51 6.50
N HIS A 177 0.68 -21.99 7.41
CA HIS A 177 0.80 -23.35 7.97
C HIS A 177 0.80 -24.43 6.88
N LEU A 178 -0.15 -24.34 5.94
CA LEU A 178 -0.21 -25.29 4.83
C LEU A 178 1.05 -25.25 3.96
N ALA A 179 1.51 -24.04 3.60
CA ALA A 179 2.71 -23.88 2.78
C ALA A 179 3.95 -24.46 3.47
N VAL A 180 4.15 -24.12 4.75
CA VAL A 180 5.30 -24.57 5.55
C VAL A 180 5.30 -26.08 5.75
N GLN A 181 4.20 -26.67 6.17
CA GLN A 181 4.09 -28.12 6.40
C GLN A 181 4.44 -28.90 5.12
N ARG A 182 3.87 -28.46 3.98
CA ARG A 182 4.15 -29.12 2.70
C ARG A 182 5.57 -28.89 2.21
N ALA A 183 6.12 -27.68 2.33
CA ALA A 183 7.50 -27.39 1.96
C ALA A 183 8.50 -28.24 2.78
N ILE A 184 8.29 -28.34 4.10
CA ILE A 184 9.13 -29.20 4.95
C ILE A 184 9.08 -30.67 4.50
N ALA A 185 7.91 -31.15 4.11
CA ALA A 185 7.72 -32.54 3.72
C ALA A 185 8.33 -32.91 2.35
N GLN A 186 8.39 -31.95 1.40
CA GLN A 186 8.69 -32.30 0.01
C GLN A 186 9.65 -31.39 -0.75
N ALA A 187 9.97 -30.19 -0.23
CA ALA A 187 10.89 -29.29 -0.93
C ALA A 187 12.32 -29.85 -0.95
N GLY A 188 12.97 -29.82 -2.10
CA GLY A 188 14.39 -30.18 -2.24
C GLY A 188 15.32 -29.12 -1.63
N ASP A 189 16.61 -29.43 -1.56
CA ASP A 189 17.61 -28.54 -0.98
C ASP A 189 17.77 -27.25 -1.79
N GLU A 190 17.69 -27.31 -3.12
CA GLU A 190 17.73 -26.14 -4.00
C GLU A 190 16.61 -25.10 -3.65
N ALA A 191 15.41 -25.58 -3.38
CA ALA A 191 14.31 -24.69 -2.97
C ALA A 191 14.57 -24.05 -1.59
N MET A 192 15.20 -24.80 -0.67
CA MET A 192 15.58 -24.27 0.64
C MET A 192 16.74 -23.26 0.55
N GLU A 193 17.73 -23.51 -0.30
CA GLU A 193 18.81 -22.55 -0.58
C GLU A 193 18.25 -21.25 -1.15
N ARG A 194 17.36 -21.35 -2.13
CA ARG A 194 16.70 -20.18 -2.73
C ARG A 194 15.91 -19.34 -1.71
N LEU A 195 15.19 -19.99 -0.81
CA LEU A 195 14.52 -19.28 0.31
C LEU A 195 15.55 -18.57 1.21
N GLY A 196 16.71 -19.18 1.45
CA GLY A 196 17.81 -18.59 2.22
C GLY A 196 18.40 -17.35 1.54
N GLU A 197 18.61 -17.39 0.22
CA GLU A 197 19.08 -16.24 -0.56
C GLU A 197 18.11 -15.06 -0.48
N ILE A 198 16.79 -15.33 -0.54
CA ILE A 198 15.76 -14.28 -0.42
C ILE A 198 15.78 -13.67 0.99
N VAL A 199 15.97 -14.47 2.03
CA VAL A 199 16.08 -13.96 3.41
C VAL A 199 17.32 -13.08 3.56
N GLN A 200 18.46 -13.45 2.96
CA GLN A 200 19.67 -12.61 2.96
C GLN A 200 19.41 -11.27 2.24
N ALA A 201 18.74 -11.31 1.09
CA ALA A 201 18.35 -10.10 0.35
C ALA A 201 17.42 -9.20 1.19
N LEU A 202 16.47 -9.79 1.94
CA LEU A 202 15.60 -9.05 2.85
C LEU A 202 16.41 -8.32 3.96
N GLY A 203 17.44 -8.96 4.49
CA GLY A 203 18.34 -8.37 5.49
C GLY A 203 19.19 -7.21 4.96
N GLN A 204 19.29 -7.05 3.63
CA GLN A 204 20.04 -5.98 2.97
C GLN A 204 19.13 -4.86 2.43
N ALA A 205 17.82 -5.00 2.55
CA ALA A 205 16.86 -4.03 2.05
C ALA A 205 17.04 -2.66 2.73
N GLN A 206 17.13 -1.58 1.93
CA GLN A 206 17.35 -0.22 2.41
C GLN A 206 16.05 0.58 2.52
N THR A 207 15.01 0.16 1.84
CA THR A 207 13.71 0.84 1.84
C THR A 207 12.58 -0.09 2.26
N HIS A 208 11.51 0.49 2.80
CA HIS A 208 10.31 -0.28 3.17
C HIS A 208 9.70 -0.99 1.95
N ALA A 209 9.81 -0.40 0.76
CA ALA A 209 9.32 -0.99 -0.48
C ALA A 209 10.13 -2.23 -0.87
N GLU A 210 11.47 -2.15 -0.85
CA GLU A 210 12.34 -3.30 -1.10
C GLU A 210 12.11 -4.43 -0.11
N ALA A 211 11.99 -4.10 1.19
CA ALA A 211 11.72 -5.08 2.23
C ALA A 211 10.37 -5.79 2.01
N ALA A 212 9.32 -5.03 1.67
CA ALA A 212 7.99 -5.57 1.41
C ALA A 212 7.94 -6.46 0.16
N GLU A 213 8.59 -6.05 -0.94
CA GLU A 213 8.70 -6.85 -2.17
C GLU A 213 9.48 -8.14 -1.92
N THR A 214 10.59 -8.08 -1.18
CA THR A 214 11.42 -9.25 -0.89
C THR A 214 10.71 -10.20 0.06
N ALA A 215 9.98 -9.70 1.06
CA ALA A 215 9.16 -10.52 1.93
C ALA A 215 8.01 -11.21 1.16
N PHE A 216 7.42 -10.51 0.17
CA PHE A 216 6.45 -11.15 -0.72
C PHE A 216 7.10 -12.26 -1.55
N LEU A 217 8.30 -12.03 -2.08
CA LEU A 217 9.03 -13.05 -2.84
C LEU A 217 9.28 -14.30 -1.98
N PHE A 218 9.69 -14.13 -0.71
CA PHE A 218 9.85 -15.25 0.21
C PHE A 218 8.56 -16.07 0.37
N GLN A 219 7.43 -15.41 0.61
CA GLN A 219 6.14 -16.09 0.76
C GLN A 219 5.69 -16.82 -0.51
N HIS A 220 5.93 -16.20 -1.66
CA HIS A 220 5.60 -16.80 -2.95
C HIS A 220 6.48 -18.00 -3.28
N GLU A 221 7.80 -17.93 -3.04
CA GLU A 221 8.73 -19.05 -3.22
C GLU A 221 8.42 -20.19 -2.24
N LEU A 222 8.04 -19.87 -1.00
CA LEU A 222 7.57 -20.86 -0.04
C LEU A 222 6.31 -21.60 -0.54
N ALA A 223 5.39 -20.85 -1.15
CA ALA A 223 4.19 -21.45 -1.77
C ALA A 223 4.56 -22.36 -2.95
N LEU A 224 5.55 -21.99 -3.78
CA LEU A 224 6.07 -22.84 -4.85
C LEU A 224 6.73 -24.10 -4.27
N ALA A 225 7.60 -23.94 -3.27
CA ALA A 225 8.29 -25.04 -2.59
C ALA A 225 7.32 -26.01 -1.89
N SER A 226 6.11 -25.56 -1.56
CA SER A 226 5.04 -26.41 -1.00
C SER A 226 4.51 -27.46 -1.98
N GLY A 227 4.82 -27.35 -3.30
CA GLY A 227 4.30 -28.21 -4.35
C GLY A 227 2.77 -28.20 -4.51
N ASN A 228 2.09 -27.25 -3.88
CA ASN A 228 0.65 -27.03 -4.08
C ASN A 228 0.47 -26.13 -5.30
N SER A 229 -0.18 -26.62 -6.34
CA SER A 229 -0.35 -25.89 -7.61
C SER A 229 -1.22 -24.60 -7.50
N ILE A 230 -2.00 -24.45 -6.45
CA ILE A 230 -2.94 -23.36 -6.27
C ILE A 230 -2.37 -22.26 -5.34
N LEU A 231 -1.59 -22.63 -4.33
CA LEU A 231 -1.05 -21.68 -3.37
C LEU A 231 -0.25 -20.54 -4.03
N PRO A 232 0.67 -20.78 -4.97
CA PRO A 232 1.42 -19.68 -5.60
C PRO A 232 0.51 -18.71 -6.35
N LEU A 233 -0.52 -19.21 -7.04
CA LEU A 233 -1.50 -18.38 -7.75
C LEU A 233 -2.33 -17.54 -6.78
N PHE A 234 -2.71 -18.15 -5.65
CA PHE A 234 -3.42 -17.46 -4.59
C PHE A 234 -2.58 -16.31 -4.02
N TYR A 235 -1.34 -16.60 -3.58
CA TYR A 235 -0.43 -15.57 -3.07
C TYR A 235 -0.19 -14.45 -4.08
N TYR A 236 0.06 -14.78 -5.35
CA TYR A 236 0.33 -13.80 -6.39
C TYR A 236 -0.88 -12.89 -6.66
N SER A 237 -2.10 -13.42 -6.54
CA SER A 237 -3.33 -12.63 -6.71
C SER A 237 -3.47 -11.52 -5.65
N PHE A 238 -2.82 -11.67 -4.49
CA PHE A 238 -2.83 -10.67 -3.41
C PHE A 238 -1.53 -9.87 -3.31
N LYS A 239 -0.65 -9.94 -4.32
CA LYS A 239 0.66 -9.28 -4.26
C LYS A 239 0.56 -7.81 -3.86
N ALA A 240 -0.21 -7.01 -4.60
CA ALA A 240 -0.29 -5.57 -4.39
C ALA A 240 -0.80 -5.17 -2.99
N PRO A 241 -1.96 -5.66 -2.51
CA PRO A 241 -2.42 -5.34 -1.16
C PRO A 241 -1.48 -5.86 -0.06
N VAL A 242 -0.89 -7.02 -0.23
CA VAL A 242 0.05 -7.59 0.77
C VAL A 242 1.32 -6.76 0.88
N ILE A 243 1.89 -6.29 -0.24
CA ILE A 243 3.04 -5.38 -0.23
C ILE A 243 2.70 -4.08 0.52
N THR A 244 1.53 -3.50 0.26
CA THR A 244 1.06 -2.30 0.98
C THR A 244 0.98 -2.53 2.49
N LEU A 245 0.46 -3.67 2.93
CA LEU A 245 0.40 -4.03 4.35
C LEU A 245 1.79 -4.21 4.97
N TRP A 246 2.74 -4.83 4.27
CA TRP A 246 4.11 -4.98 4.76
C TRP A 246 4.89 -3.68 4.75
N MET A 247 4.69 -2.81 3.76
CA MET A 247 5.26 -1.46 3.80
C MET A 247 4.80 -0.72 5.07
N ARG A 248 3.50 -0.80 5.39
CA ARG A 248 2.96 -0.22 6.62
C ARG A 248 3.54 -0.88 7.88
N PHE A 249 3.70 -2.20 7.90
CA PHE A 249 4.37 -2.91 8.99
C PHE A 249 5.80 -2.39 9.20
N CYS A 250 6.57 -2.25 8.12
CA CYS A 250 7.93 -1.71 8.19
C CYS A 250 7.96 -0.25 8.66
N GLN A 251 6.98 0.57 8.27
CA GLN A 251 6.85 1.95 8.76
C GLN A 251 6.62 2.02 10.27
N LEU A 252 5.85 1.08 10.83
CA LEU A 252 5.49 1.07 12.24
C LEU A 252 6.54 0.39 13.12
N TYR A 253 7.19 -0.67 12.63
CA TYR A 253 8.03 -1.57 13.45
C TYR A 253 9.44 -1.73 12.92
N GLY A 254 9.78 -1.12 11.80
CA GLY A 254 11.09 -1.22 11.15
C GLY A 254 11.23 -2.44 10.22
N ILE A 255 12.21 -2.36 9.32
CA ILE A 255 12.58 -3.45 8.41
C ILE A 255 13.10 -4.66 9.19
N ASP A 256 13.88 -4.41 10.27
CA ASP A 256 14.44 -5.45 11.12
C ASP A 256 13.37 -6.36 11.73
N ALA A 257 12.20 -5.82 12.07
CA ALA A 257 11.11 -6.63 12.60
C ALA A 257 10.57 -7.63 11.57
N LEU A 258 10.43 -7.19 10.30
CA LEU A 258 10.01 -8.05 9.20
C LEU A 258 11.09 -9.08 8.87
N TYR A 259 12.36 -8.65 8.80
CA TYR A 259 13.51 -9.53 8.58
C TYR A 259 13.59 -10.62 9.65
N ASN A 260 13.55 -10.25 10.94
CA ASN A 260 13.66 -11.20 12.04
C ASN A 260 12.51 -12.23 12.04
N ASN A 261 11.29 -11.81 11.71
CA ASN A 261 10.17 -12.72 11.57
C ASN A 261 10.40 -13.74 10.47
N THR A 262 10.86 -13.29 9.29
CA THR A 262 11.11 -14.13 8.11
C THR A 262 12.32 -15.04 8.31
N GLN A 263 13.42 -14.51 8.86
CA GLN A 263 14.63 -15.26 9.15
C GLN A 263 14.38 -16.39 10.15
N THR A 264 13.61 -16.11 11.21
CA THR A 264 13.28 -17.12 12.22
C THR A 264 12.46 -18.26 11.61
N LEU A 265 11.45 -17.92 10.79
CA LEU A 265 10.67 -18.92 10.06
C LEU A 265 11.57 -19.78 9.12
N TYR A 266 12.44 -19.13 8.35
CA TYR A 266 13.39 -19.81 7.49
C TYR A 266 14.31 -20.74 8.29
N GLY A 267 14.76 -20.34 9.47
CA GLY A 267 15.57 -21.19 10.37
C GLY A 267 14.88 -22.49 10.74
N TYR A 268 13.57 -22.50 10.95
CA TYR A 268 12.80 -23.73 11.15
C TYR A 268 12.64 -24.55 9.85
N LEU A 269 12.39 -23.89 8.72
CA LEU A 269 12.32 -24.55 7.41
C LEU A 269 13.62 -25.27 7.07
N ALA A 270 14.76 -24.61 7.22
CA ALA A 270 16.08 -25.16 6.94
C ALA A 270 16.42 -26.41 7.79
N ARG A 271 15.93 -26.44 9.03
CA ARG A 271 16.07 -27.59 9.93
C ARG A 271 14.96 -28.63 9.78
N ARG A 272 14.02 -28.41 8.86
CA ARG A 272 12.83 -29.26 8.68
C ARG A 272 11.99 -29.41 9.98
N ASP A 273 12.03 -28.42 10.86
CA ASP A 273 11.29 -28.38 12.12
C ASP A 273 9.87 -27.83 11.92
N GLY A 274 8.95 -28.71 11.58
CA GLY A 274 7.55 -28.34 11.35
C GLY A 274 6.81 -27.87 12.60
N ALA A 275 7.16 -28.42 13.76
CA ALA A 275 6.50 -28.02 15.01
C ALA A 275 6.95 -26.61 15.45
N GLY A 276 8.25 -26.34 15.39
CA GLY A 276 8.81 -25.02 15.67
C GLY A 276 8.32 -23.96 14.70
N ALA A 277 8.26 -24.28 13.40
CA ALA A 277 7.73 -23.40 12.37
C ALA A 277 6.25 -23.03 12.63
N ALA A 278 5.42 -24.04 12.93
CA ALA A 278 4.00 -23.82 13.25
C ALA A 278 3.84 -22.92 14.48
N GLN A 279 4.52 -23.19 15.56
CA GLN A 279 4.50 -22.37 16.78
C GLN A 279 4.97 -20.93 16.50
N TRP A 280 5.97 -20.75 15.64
CA TRP A 280 6.46 -19.42 15.29
C TRP A 280 5.44 -18.63 14.46
N ILE A 281 4.79 -19.26 13.47
CA ILE A 281 3.71 -18.66 12.69
C ILE A 281 2.61 -18.15 13.63
N ASP A 282 2.16 -18.97 14.57
CA ASP A 282 1.14 -18.57 15.54
C ASP A 282 1.62 -17.41 16.41
N THR A 283 2.89 -17.42 16.83
CA THR A 283 3.46 -16.40 17.70
C THR A 283 3.50 -15.02 17.03
N TYR A 284 4.04 -14.90 15.81
CA TYR A 284 4.17 -13.58 15.20
C TYR A 284 2.85 -13.07 14.61
N LEU A 285 1.96 -13.97 14.14
CA LEU A 285 0.64 -13.55 13.67
C LEU A 285 -0.27 -13.15 14.84
N GLU A 286 -0.17 -13.80 16.00
CA GLU A 286 -0.90 -13.36 17.20
C GLU A 286 -0.45 -11.96 17.65
N LYS A 287 0.86 -11.64 17.56
CA LYS A 287 1.37 -10.28 17.80
C LYS A 287 0.76 -9.27 16.83
N ALA A 288 0.53 -9.65 15.58
CA ALA A 288 -0.07 -8.79 14.56
C ALA A 288 -1.60 -8.68 14.69
N ILE A 289 -2.28 -9.70 15.21
CA ILE A 289 -3.75 -9.74 15.36
C ILE A 289 -4.19 -9.01 16.64
N SER A 290 -3.60 -9.37 17.79
CA SER A 290 -4.06 -8.89 19.11
C SER A 290 -2.94 -8.36 19.99
N GLY A 291 -1.68 -8.52 19.58
CA GLY A 291 -0.50 -8.17 20.36
C GLY A 291 0.04 -6.75 20.09
N GLY A 292 1.35 -6.58 20.36
CA GLY A 292 2.05 -5.29 20.24
C GLY A 292 2.42 -4.86 18.83
N GLN A 293 2.19 -5.70 17.78
CA GLN A 293 2.58 -5.43 16.41
C GLN A 293 1.38 -5.30 15.46
N GLN A 294 0.27 -4.74 15.94
CA GLN A 294 -0.92 -4.49 15.14
C GLN A 294 -0.66 -3.40 14.08
N ILE A 295 -1.04 -3.65 12.82
CA ILE A 295 -0.84 -2.72 11.71
C ILE A 295 -1.83 -1.52 11.79
N TYR A 296 -2.94 -1.67 12.50
CA TYR A 296 -4.05 -0.70 12.58
C TYR A 296 -4.36 -0.27 14.01
N LYS A 297 -3.32 -0.03 14.80
CA LYS A 297 -3.45 0.33 16.21
C LYS A 297 -4.12 1.69 16.43
N ASP A 298 -4.02 2.60 15.47
CA ASP A 298 -4.69 3.90 15.49
C ASP A 298 -5.45 4.06 14.16
N PRO A 299 -6.79 4.18 14.18
CA PRO A 299 -7.48 4.65 13.00
C PRO A 299 -6.90 6.03 12.64
N PRO A 300 -6.74 6.37 11.35
CA PRO A 300 -6.38 7.72 10.98
C PRO A 300 -7.39 8.67 11.63
N PRO A 301 -6.96 9.88 12.08
CA PRO A 301 -7.90 10.86 12.64
C PRO A 301 -9.04 11.02 11.65
N ALA A 302 -10.27 10.94 12.16
CA ALA A 302 -11.47 11.14 11.36
C ALA A 302 -11.27 12.44 10.59
N GLY A 303 -11.31 12.38 9.26
CA GLY A 303 -11.33 13.57 8.44
C GLY A 303 -12.48 14.46 8.90
N PRO A 304 -12.45 15.78 8.64
CA PRO A 304 -13.49 16.69 9.09
C PRO A 304 -14.84 16.07 8.75
N GLU A 305 -15.71 15.99 9.76
CA GLU A 305 -17.07 15.46 9.62
C GLU A 305 -17.74 16.18 8.45
N GLU A 306 -17.82 15.55 7.30
CA GLU A 306 -18.64 16.05 6.20
C GLU A 306 -20.09 15.95 6.65
N GLU A 307 -20.75 17.11 6.77
CA GLU A 307 -22.17 17.20 7.08
C GLU A 307 -22.99 16.24 6.22
N PRO A 308 -24.01 15.57 6.79
CA PRO A 308 -24.83 14.60 6.09
C PRO A 308 -25.42 15.21 4.81
N TRP A 309 -25.14 14.59 3.68
CA TRP A 309 -25.70 14.94 2.38
C TRP A 309 -27.24 14.91 2.45
N GLY A 310 -27.89 16.06 2.49
CA GLY A 310 -29.35 16.15 2.46
C GLY A 310 -29.96 17.38 3.12
N GLN A 311 -29.19 18.25 3.76
CA GLN A 311 -29.73 19.44 4.43
C GLN A 311 -29.19 20.76 3.85
N ARG A 312 -29.01 20.85 2.54
CA ARG A 312 -28.94 22.16 1.87
C ARG A 312 -30.23 22.36 1.08
N ALA A 313 -31.09 23.21 1.66
CA ALA A 313 -32.31 23.73 1.05
C ALA A 313 -31.99 24.57 -0.21
#